data_c212c1fcc34b1ad69e2fcaf61cb695d0
#
_entry.id   c212c1fcc34b1ad69e2fcaf61cb695d0
#
_cell.length_a   1.000
_cell.length_b   1.000
_cell.length_c   1.000
_cell.angle_alpha   90.00
_cell.angle_beta   90.00
_cell.angle_gamma   90.00
#
_symmetry.space_group_name_H-M   'P 1'
#
loop_
_entity.id
_entity.type
_entity.pdbx_description
1 polymer ?
#
loop_
_entity_poly.entity_id
_entity_poly.type
_entity_poly.pdbx_seq_one_letter_code
_entity_poly.pdbx_strand_id
1 'polypeptide(L)'
;MNGLTERHTKQIVLGIVAAAFLLAGIVYVDASRLHLLNPQDYGTGENLQYWLYNAEQVEDMFQVRGWIVHTGESIETYDIVVVLHDLGKDVYYQCPTQREERTDVTEYMNDGINYDDSGFISNTLVKKMNLQTTRYEVCIAYRNNGERELVKTGTYVGNIDNGQ
;
A
#
# COMPACT_ATOMS: atom_id res chain seq x y z
N MET A 1 40.91 -11.81 38.62
CA MET A 1 40.70 -10.86 37.50
C MET A 1 39.62 -11.27 36.49
N ASN A 2 39.11 -12.52 36.50
CA ASN A 2 38.11 -12.98 35.46
C ASN A 2 36.66 -12.53 35.68
N GLY A 3 36.24 -12.22 36.93
CA GLY A 3 34.82 -11.89 37.20
C GLY A 3 34.38 -10.50 36.75
N LEU A 4 35.29 -9.51 36.65
CA LEU A 4 34.95 -8.15 36.19
C LEU A 4 34.72 -8.12 34.66
N THR A 5 35.54 -8.87 33.91
CA THR A 5 35.41 -8.98 32.44
C THR A 5 34.10 -9.69 32.05
N GLU A 6 33.74 -10.75 32.75
CA GLU A 6 32.49 -11.49 32.52
C GLU A 6 31.24 -10.65 32.79
N ARG A 7 31.27 -9.86 33.88
CA ARG A 7 30.14 -8.93 34.20
C ARG A 7 29.97 -7.84 33.15
N HIS A 8 31.06 -7.25 32.65
CA HIS A 8 31.03 -6.26 31.60
C HIS A 8 30.53 -6.86 30.27
N THR A 9 30.98 -8.06 29.92
CA THR A 9 30.51 -8.75 28.72
C THR A 9 29.00 -9.02 28.77
N LYS A 10 28.48 -9.50 29.91
CA LYS A 10 27.05 -9.73 30.10
C LYS A 10 26.23 -8.41 29.98
N GLN A 11 26.75 -7.30 30.52
CA GLN A 11 26.10 -6.00 30.42
C GLN A 11 26.07 -5.48 28.96
N ILE A 12 27.16 -5.67 28.22
CA ILE A 12 27.20 -5.29 26.79
C ILE A 12 26.22 -6.13 25.98
N VAL A 13 26.19 -7.44 26.17
CA VAL A 13 25.27 -8.35 25.48
C VAL A 13 23.82 -7.97 25.80
N LEU A 14 23.48 -7.71 27.05
CA LEU A 14 22.16 -7.30 27.47
C LEU A 14 21.76 -5.96 26.81
N GLY A 15 22.69 -5.01 26.74
CA GLY A 15 22.49 -3.73 26.06
C GLY A 15 22.20 -3.88 24.57
N ILE A 16 22.94 -4.75 23.87
CA ILE A 16 22.72 -5.05 22.44
C ILE A 16 21.34 -5.68 22.21
N VAL A 17 20.98 -6.66 23.05
CA VAL A 17 19.67 -7.32 22.97
C VAL A 17 18.54 -6.32 23.19
N ALA A 18 18.65 -5.48 24.22
CA ALA A 18 17.65 -4.44 24.50
C ALA A 18 17.51 -3.44 23.32
N ALA A 19 18.64 -3.00 22.76
CA ALA A 19 18.65 -2.13 21.58
C ALA A 19 17.98 -2.79 20.36
N ALA A 20 18.23 -4.08 20.12
CA ALA A 20 17.59 -4.83 19.04
C ALA A 20 16.07 -4.91 19.22
N PHE A 21 15.59 -5.17 20.44
CA PHE A 21 14.14 -5.17 20.72
C PHE A 21 13.51 -3.79 20.56
N LEU A 22 14.19 -2.72 20.96
CA LEU A 22 13.72 -1.35 20.76
C LEU A 22 13.61 -1.00 19.27
N LEU A 23 14.64 -1.34 18.49
CA LEU A 23 14.62 -1.14 17.02
C LEU A 23 13.49 -1.94 16.37
N ALA A 24 13.33 -3.21 16.73
CA ALA A 24 12.24 -4.04 16.21
C ALA A 24 10.87 -3.46 16.59
N GLY A 25 10.72 -2.93 17.80
CA GLY A 25 9.51 -2.25 18.25
C GLY A 25 9.21 -0.99 17.45
N ILE A 26 10.22 -0.15 17.18
CA ILE A 26 10.07 1.06 16.36
C ILE A 26 9.65 0.68 14.94
N VAL A 27 10.34 -0.27 14.31
CA VAL A 27 10.01 -0.74 12.96
C VAL A 27 8.60 -1.33 12.91
N TYR A 28 8.20 -2.11 13.93
CA TYR A 28 6.86 -2.67 14.01
C TYR A 28 5.79 -1.58 14.13
N VAL A 29 6.01 -0.55 14.94
CA VAL A 29 5.06 0.57 15.11
C VAL A 29 4.96 1.37 13.82
N ASP A 30 6.07 1.65 13.14
CA ASP A 30 6.08 2.40 11.89
C ASP A 30 5.38 1.61 10.78
N ALA A 31 5.75 0.35 10.56
CA ALA A 31 5.09 -0.55 9.61
C ALA A 31 3.59 -0.77 9.92
N SER A 32 3.19 -0.50 11.19
CA SER A 32 1.80 -0.62 11.62
C SER A 32 0.95 0.59 11.32
N ARG A 33 1.51 1.73 10.94
CA ARG A 33 0.75 2.96 10.67
C ARG A 33 0.40 3.04 9.19
N LEU A 34 -0.76 3.62 8.90
CA LEU A 34 -1.07 4.07 7.56
C LEU A 34 -0.36 5.41 7.36
N HIS A 35 0.47 5.49 6.33
CA HIS A 35 1.16 6.74 5.97
C HIS A 35 0.23 7.67 5.19
N LEU A 36 0.39 8.95 5.41
CA LEU A 36 -0.38 9.95 4.66
C LEU A 36 0.23 10.13 3.26
N LEU A 37 -0.65 10.28 2.27
CA LEU A 37 -0.28 10.66 0.92
C LEU A 37 -0.79 12.08 0.67
N ASN A 38 0.07 12.92 0.10
CA ASN A 38 -0.37 14.23 -0.39
C ASN A 38 -0.84 14.08 -1.85
N PRO A 39 -2.13 14.21 -2.15
CA PRO A 39 -2.65 14.02 -3.50
C PRO A 39 -2.15 15.08 -4.49
N GLN A 40 -1.67 16.24 -4.00
CA GLN A 40 -1.12 17.30 -4.86
C GLN A 40 0.23 16.94 -5.50
N ASP A 41 0.90 15.89 -5.00
CA ASP A 41 2.16 15.40 -5.57
C ASP A 41 1.92 14.47 -6.79
N TYR A 42 0.65 14.29 -7.17
CA TYR A 42 0.21 13.37 -8.23
C TYR A 42 -0.62 14.13 -9.27
N GLY A 43 -0.44 13.78 -10.53
CA GLY A 43 -1.32 14.19 -11.63
C GLY A 43 -2.65 13.43 -11.62
N THR A 44 -3.57 13.87 -12.46
CA THR A 44 -4.79 13.12 -12.77
C THR A 44 -4.45 11.95 -13.66
N GLY A 45 -4.94 10.76 -13.33
CA GLY A 45 -4.64 9.53 -14.07
C GLY A 45 -5.32 9.47 -15.44
N GLU A 46 -4.94 10.36 -16.35
CA GLU A 46 -5.35 10.32 -17.75
C GLU A 46 -4.54 9.23 -18.47
N ASN A 47 -5.18 8.42 -19.32
CA ASN A 47 -4.59 7.29 -20.04
C ASN A 47 -4.18 6.07 -19.19
N LEU A 48 -4.55 6.02 -17.92
CA LEU A 48 -4.38 4.84 -17.11
C LEU A 48 -5.52 3.85 -17.35
N GLN A 49 -5.18 2.60 -17.61
CA GLN A 49 -6.11 1.48 -17.57
C GLN A 49 -5.85 0.67 -16.30
N TYR A 50 -6.91 0.30 -15.62
CA TYR A 50 -6.82 -0.50 -14.40
C TYR A 50 -8.03 -1.42 -14.27
N TRP A 51 -7.87 -2.46 -13.47
CA TRP A 51 -8.95 -3.33 -13.06
C TRP A 51 -8.77 -3.77 -11.62
N LEU A 52 -9.84 -3.65 -10.82
CA LEU A 52 -9.88 -4.20 -9.46
C LEU A 52 -10.64 -5.52 -9.49
N TYR A 53 -9.98 -6.60 -9.06
CA TYR A 53 -10.62 -7.93 -8.94
C TYR A 53 -11.46 -8.02 -7.70
N ASN A 54 -10.94 -7.48 -6.59
CA ASN A 54 -11.67 -7.35 -5.35
C ASN A 54 -11.26 -6.08 -4.61
N ALA A 55 -12.16 -5.58 -3.77
CA ALA A 55 -11.93 -4.56 -2.77
C ALA A 55 -12.88 -4.90 -1.61
N GLU A 56 -12.49 -5.87 -0.78
CA GLU A 56 -13.38 -6.49 0.19
C GLU A 56 -12.68 -6.79 1.51
N GLN A 57 -13.48 -6.98 2.55
CA GLN A 57 -12.97 -7.47 3.81
C GLN A 57 -12.95 -9.00 3.80
N VAL A 58 -11.78 -9.57 4.06
CA VAL A 58 -11.55 -10.99 4.27
C VAL A 58 -11.01 -11.16 5.68
N GLU A 59 -11.80 -11.71 6.59
CA GLU A 59 -11.49 -11.82 8.02
C GLU A 59 -11.12 -10.45 8.63
N ASP A 60 -9.91 -10.32 9.18
CA ASP A 60 -9.39 -9.09 9.81
C ASP A 60 -8.65 -8.17 8.83
N MET A 61 -8.63 -8.53 7.54
CA MET A 61 -7.92 -7.78 6.50
C MET A 61 -8.92 -7.17 5.52
N PHE A 62 -8.64 -5.94 5.12
CA PHE A 62 -9.21 -5.36 3.92
C PHE A 62 -8.23 -5.60 2.78
N GLN A 63 -8.66 -6.34 1.77
CA GLN A 63 -7.85 -6.71 0.62
C GLN A 63 -8.31 -5.96 -0.62
N VAL A 64 -7.34 -5.40 -1.33
CA VAL A 64 -7.53 -4.85 -2.69
C VAL A 64 -6.54 -5.53 -3.60
N ARG A 65 -7.01 -6.07 -4.72
CA ARG A 65 -6.18 -6.71 -5.74
C ARG A 65 -6.57 -6.26 -7.12
N GLY A 66 -5.59 -6.01 -7.96
CA GLY A 66 -5.83 -5.54 -9.31
C GLY A 66 -4.57 -5.41 -10.13
N TRP A 67 -4.70 -4.70 -11.23
CA TRP A 67 -3.59 -4.24 -12.06
C TRP A 67 -3.84 -2.82 -12.54
N ILE A 68 -2.75 -2.13 -12.92
CA ILE A 68 -2.78 -0.77 -13.48
C ILE A 68 -1.62 -0.60 -14.46
N VAL A 69 -1.88 0.04 -15.59
CA VAL A 69 -0.89 0.34 -16.62
C VAL A 69 -1.13 1.73 -17.22
N HIS A 70 -0.09 2.37 -17.67
CA HIS A 70 -0.19 3.47 -18.62
C HIS A 70 -0.14 2.88 -20.03
N THR A 71 -1.23 3.03 -20.79
CA THR A 71 -1.34 2.42 -22.11
C THR A 71 -0.29 3.00 -23.05
N GLY A 72 0.46 2.12 -23.71
CA GLY A 72 1.49 2.52 -24.66
C GLY A 72 2.86 2.76 -24.02
N GLU A 73 3.04 2.54 -22.71
CA GLU A 73 4.30 2.73 -22.01
C GLU A 73 4.79 1.45 -21.36
N SER A 74 6.07 1.12 -21.55
CA SER A 74 6.72 0.03 -20.81
C SER A 74 6.86 0.36 -19.33
N ILE A 75 6.78 -0.66 -18.50
CA ILE A 75 6.97 -0.54 -17.05
C ILE A 75 8.43 -0.81 -16.73
N GLU A 76 9.20 0.25 -16.41
CA GLU A 76 10.63 0.13 -16.11
C GLU A 76 10.94 0.46 -14.64
N THR A 77 10.63 1.70 -14.23
CA THR A 77 10.82 2.14 -12.85
C THR A 77 9.47 2.54 -12.30
N TYR A 78 8.86 1.67 -11.53
CA TYR A 78 7.47 1.82 -11.11
C TYR A 78 7.24 1.61 -9.62
N ASP A 79 6.12 2.14 -9.17
CA ASP A 79 5.58 1.92 -7.83
C ASP A 79 4.05 1.98 -7.89
N ILE A 80 3.39 1.04 -7.24
CA ILE A 80 1.94 0.96 -7.17
C ILE A 80 1.56 0.91 -5.68
N VAL A 81 0.74 1.85 -5.26
CA VAL A 81 0.28 1.93 -3.86
C VAL A 81 -1.24 2.08 -3.85
N VAL A 82 -1.91 1.16 -3.17
CA VAL A 82 -3.33 1.32 -2.87
C VAL A 82 -3.49 2.42 -1.83
N VAL A 83 -4.42 3.32 -2.07
CA VAL A 83 -4.70 4.47 -1.23
C VAL A 83 -6.17 4.49 -0.83
N LEU A 84 -6.44 4.73 0.44
CA LEU A 84 -7.79 4.92 0.95
C LEU A 84 -8.02 6.41 1.19
N HIS A 85 -8.93 7.00 0.44
CA HIS A 85 -9.36 8.36 0.61
C HIS A 85 -10.53 8.43 1.60
N ASP A 86 -10.30 8.96 2.79
CA ASP A 86 -11.34 9.23 3.80
C ASP A 86 -12.18 10.42 3.31
N LEU A 87 -13.39 10.14 2.86
CA LEU A 87 -14.28 11.16 2.29
C LEU A 87 -14.77 12.18 3.33
N GLY A 88 -14.79 11.81 4.60
CA GLY A 88 -15.24 12.70 5.68
C GLY A 88 -14.18 13.70 6.11
N LYS A 89 -12.90 13.32 6.03
CA LYS A 89 -11.77 14.16 6.45
C LYS A 89 -10.96 14.72 5.30
N ASP A 90 -11.21 14.26 4.08
CA ASP A 90 -10.41 14.54 2.88
C ASP A 90 -8.93 14.21 3.07
N VAL A 91 -8.66 13.00 3.59
CA VAL A 91 -7.31 12.52 3.90
C VAL A 91 -7.04 11.22 3.15
N TYR A 92 -5.84 11.10 2.59
CA TYR A 92 -5.40 9.96 1.82
C TYR A 92 -4.40 9.12 2.60
N TYR A 93 -4.72 7.83 2.79
CA TYR A 93 -3.90 6.87 3.54
C TYR A 93 -3.30 5.84 2.60
N GLN A 94 -1.98 5.72 2.58
CA GLN A 94 -1.27 4.67 1.85
C GLN A 94 -1.45 3.33 2.56
N CYS A 95 -1.85 2.32 1.83
CA CYS A 95 -1.97 0.94 2.31
C CYS A 95 -0.71 0.14 1.94
N PRO A 96 -0.28 -0.79 2.81
CA PRO A 96 0.76 -1.73 2.45
C PRO A 96 0.39 -2.47 1.16
N THR A 97 1.20 -2.31 0.12
CA THR A 97 0.93 -2.86 -1.21
C THR A 97 2.13 -3.65 -1.67
N GLN A 98 1.90 -4.83 -2.21
CA GLN A 98 2.89 -5.70 -2.81
C GLN A 98 2.65 -5.80 -4.31
N ARG A 99 3.70 -5.94 -5.07
CA ARG A 99 3.65 -6.15 -6.51
C ARG A 99 3.29 -7.58 -6.82
N GLU A 100 2.60 -7.78 -7.92
CA GLU A 100 2.20 -9.07 -8.44
C GLU A 100 2.48 -9.12 -9.95
N GLU A 101 3.14 -10.18 -10.41
CA GLU A 101 3.37 -10.40 -11.83
C GLU A 101 2.07 -10.81 -12.53
N ARG A 102 1.78 -10.20 -13.69
CA ARG A 102 0.53 -10.34 -14.44
C ARG A 102 0.79 -10.46 -15.94
N THR A 103 1.33 -11.61 -16.35
CA THR A 103 1.58 -11.91 -17.78
C THR A 103 0.30 -11.89 -18.62
N ASP A 104 -0.84 -12.21 -18.00
CA ASP A 104 -2.15 -12.13 -18.64
C ASP A 104 -2.57 -10.70 -19.03
N VAL A 105 -2.04 -9.66 -18.35
CA VAL A 105 -2.29 -8.26 -18.71
C VAL A 105 -1.55 -7.92 -19.99
N THR A 106 -0.29 -8.35 -20.14
CA THR A 106 0.47 -8.21 -21.39
C THR A 106 -0.25 -8.88 -22.56
N GLU A 107 -0.75 -10.09 -22.37
CA GLU A 107 -1.54 -10.81 -23.37
C GLU A 107 -2.85 -10.09 -23.70
N TYR A 108 -3.55 -9.57 -22.68
CA TYR A 108 -4.81 -8.84 -22.84
C TYR A 108 -4.64 -7.53 -23.62
N MET A 109 -3.60 -6.75 -23.30
CA MET A 109 -3.33 -5.47 -23.97
C MET A 109 -2.90 -5.65 -25.44
N ASN A 110 -2.13 -6.69 -25.74
CA ASN A 110 -1.75 -7.14 -27.08
C ASN A 110 -1.26 -6.00 -28.01
N ASP A 111 -0.54 -5.04 -27.47
CA ASP A 111 0.02 -3.88 -28.19
C ASP A 111 1.55 -3.98 -28.41
N GLY A 112 2.15 -5.10 -28.00
CA GLY A 112 3.59 -5.37 -28.14
C GLY A 112 4.44 -4.84 -26.98
N ILE A 113 3.82 -4.29 -25.96
CA ILE A 113 4.48 -3.77 -24.76
C ILE A 113 4.36 -4.80 -23.62
N ASN A 114 5.39 -4.91 -22.81
CA ASN A 114 5.38 -5.76 -21.62
C ASN A 114 4.76 -5.01 -20.44
N TYR A 115 3.64 -5.54 -19.92
CA TYR A 115 2.92 -5.08 -18.74
C TYR A 115 2.93 -6.10 -17.59
N ASP A 116 3.84 -7.06 -17.58
CA ASP A 116 3.87 -8.14 -16.57
C ASP A 116 3.97 -7.61 -15.15
N ASP A 117 4.62 -6.48 -14.95
CA ASP A 117 4.80 -5.82 -13.66
C ASP A 117 3.63 -4.92 -13.22
N SER A 118 2.46 -5.08 -13.82
CA SER A 118 1.29 -4.22 -13.60
C SER A 118 0.45 -4.57 -12.37
N GLY A 119 0.61 -5.77 -11.82
CA GLY A 119 -0.24 -6.29 -10.78
C GLY A 119 0.10 -5.81 -9.38
N PHE A 120 -0.92 -5.77 -8.53
CA PHE A 120 -0.76 -5.44 -7.13
C PHE A 120 -1.75 -6.16 -6.22
N ILE A 121 -1.33 -6.36 -4.98
CA ILE A 121 -2.15 -6.80 -3.87
C ILE A 121 -1.86 -5.96 -2.63
N SER A 122 -2.91 -5.43 -2.01
CA SER A 122 -2.83 -4.69 -0.75
C SER A 122 -3.62 -5.40 0.32
N ASN A 123 -3.02 -5.57 1.48
CA ASN A 123 -3.67 -6.15 2.66
C ASN A 123 -3.52 -5.18 3.83
N THR A 124 -4.63 -4.61 4.27
CA THR A 124 -4.67 -3.64 5.37
C THR A 124 -5.52 -4.17 6.51
N LEU A 125 -4.98 -4.12 7.74
CA LEU A 125 -5.73 -4.56 8.93
C LEU A 125 -6.97 -3.68 9.12
N VAL A 126 -8.16 -4.28 9.15
CA VAL A 126 -9.46 -3.59 9.32
C VAL A 126 -9.50 -2.75 10.58
N LYS A 127 -8.84 -3.18 11.67
CA LYS A 127 -8.76 -2.40 12.92
C LYS A 127 -8.07 -1.04 12.79
N LYS A 128 -7.33 -0.80 11.69
CA LYS A 128 -6.72 0.49 11.38
C LYS A 128 -7.66 1.42 10.62
N MET A 129 -8.75 0.85 10.11
CA MET A 129 -9.79 1.53 9.35
C MET A 129 -11.05 1.57 10.21
N ASN A 130 -11.72 2.70 10.27
CA ASN A 130 -13.00 2.78 10.96
C ASN A 130 -14.16 2.58 9.95
N LEU A 131 -14.25 1.37 9.39
CA LEU A 131 -15.24 1.05 8.34
C LEU A 131 -16.70 1.19 8.79
N GLN A 132 -16.96 1.21 10.11
CA GLN A 132 -18.33 1.36 10.63
C GLN A 132 -18.83 2.80 10.56
N THR A 133 -17.93 3.78 10.64
CA THR A 133 -18.28 5.20 10.70
C THR A 133 -17.67 6.04 9.59
N THR A 134 -16.73 5.48 8.84
CA THR A 134 -16.00 6.20 7.78
C THR A 134 -16.21 5.51 6.45
N ARG A 135 -16.51 6.32 5.43
CA ARG A 135 -16.56 5.88 4.03
C ARG A 135 -15.25 6.25 3.35
N TYR A 136 -14.64 5.27 2.73
CA TYR A 136 -13.42 5.45 1.95
C TYR A 136 -13.68 5.21 0.47
N GLU A 137 -13.01 5.99 -0.38
CA GLU A 137 -12.84 5.67 -1.78
C GLU A 137 -11.50 4.95 -1.97
N VAL A 138 -11.50 3.83 -2.66
CA VAL A 138 -10.27 3.14 -3.07
C VAL A 138 -9.64 3.92 -4.21
N CYS A 139 -8.40 4.34 -4.03
CA CYS A 139 -7.60 5.01 -5.05
C CYS A 139 -6.33 4.20 -5.31
N ILE A 140 -5.69 4.44 -6.45
CA ILE A 140 -4.41 3.85 -6.80
C ILE A 140 -3.44 4.99 -7.09
N ALA A 141 -2.37 5.09 -6.32
CA ALA A 141 -1.23 5.93 -6.62
C ALA A 141 -0.27 5.11 -7.48
N TYR A 142 -0.07 5.53 -8.70
CA TYR A 142 0.79 4.89 -9.68
C TYR A 142 1.96 5.80 -10.03
N ARG A 143 3.13 5.22 -10.10
CA ARG A 143 4.31 5.89 -10.60
C ARG A 143 4.98 5.00 -11.65
N ASN A 144 5.26 5.56 -12.80
CA ASN A 144 6.02 4.91 -13.85
C ASN A 144 6.95 5.92 -14.52
N ASN A 145 8.21 5.55 -14.75
CA ASN A 145 9.22 6.35 -15.48
C ASN A 145 9.34 7.82 -14.99
N GLY A 146 9.06 8.07 -13.72
CA GLY A 146 9.15 9.40 -13.10
C GLY A 146 7.82 10.16 -13.04
N GLU A 147 6.82 9.77 -13.80
CA GLU A 147 5.46 10.32 -13.72
C GLU A 147 4.72 9.76 -12.49
N ARG A 148 3.87 10.58 -11.90
CA ARG A 148 3.06 10.22 -10.72
C ARG A 148 1.63 10.57 -10.97
N GLU A 149 0.74 9.60 -10.82
CA GLU A 149 -0.67 9.77 -11.08
C GLU A 149 -1.50 9.14 -9.96
N LEU A 150 -2.62 9.76 -9.62
CA LEU A 150 -3.56 9.26 -8.63
C LEU A 150 -4.91 9.00 -9.29
N VAL A 151 -5.29 7.73 -9.35
CA VAL A 151 -6.58 7.30 -9.88
C VAL A 151 -7.59 7.17 -8.76
N LYS A 152 -8.72 7.82 -8.90
CA LYS A 152 -9.93 7.58 -8.09
C LYS A 152 -10.75 6.50 -8.78
N THR A 153 -10.87 5.33 -8.14
CA THR A 153 -11.48 4.17 -8.83
C THR A 153 -13.01 4.16 -8.83
N GLY A 154 -13.64 5.02 -8.03
CA GLY A 154 -15.10 4.99 -7.82
C GLY A 154 -15.56 3.79 -6.99
N THR A 155 -14.64 3.00 -6.46
CA THR A 155 -14.96 1.88 -5.54
C THR A 155 -14.94 2.38 -4.11
N TYR A 156 -16.05 2.19 -3.40
CA TYR A 156 -16.23 2.69 -2.04
C TYR A 156 -16.34 1.55 -1.04
N VAL A 157 -15.76 1.76 0.15
CA VAL A 157 -15.79 0.79 1.25
C VAL A 157 -16.07 1.49 2.58
N GLY A 158 -16.57 0.75 3.55
CA GLY A 158 -16.95 1.28 4.87
C GLY A 158 -18.39 1.74 4.92
N ASN A 159 -18.69 2.68 5.82
CA ASN A 159 -20.06 3.11 6.07
C ASN A 159 -20.72 3.62 4.77
N ILE A 160 -21.46 2.73 4.15
CA ILE A 160 -22.40 3.08 3.09
C ILE A 160 -23.68 3.40 3.86
N ASP A 161 -23.91 4.68 4.15
CA ASP A 161 -25.25 5.10 4.54
C ASP A 161 -26.19 4.59 3.45
N ASN A 162 -26.93 3.53 3.77
CA ASN A 162 -28.08 3.14 2.98
C ASN A 162 -29.09 4.28 3.18
N GLY A 163 -28.84 5.38 2.47
CA GLY A 163 -29.74 6.51 2.41
C GLY A 163 -31.11 6.00 1.98
N GLN A 164 -32.00 6.04 2.94
CA GLN A 164 -33.44 5.91 2.70
C GLN A 164 -33.91 7.01 1.72
#